data_e35361a77ff648e3cab0d33450b5672c
#
_entry.id   e35361a77ff648e3cab0d33450b5672c
#
_cell.length_a   1.000
_cell.length_b   1.000
_cell.length_c   1.000
_cell.angle_alpha   90.00
_cell.angle_beta   90.00
_cell.angle_gamma   90.00
#
_symmetry.space_group_name_H-M   'P 1'
#
loop_
_entity.id
_entity.type
_entity.pdbx_description
1 polymer ?
#
loop_
_entity_poly.entity_id
_entity_poly.type
_entity_poly.pdbx_seq_one_letter_code
_entity_poly.pdbx_strand_id
1 'polypeptide(L)'
;MFADKKLFYLSSILITIGIVFSYSLSAFTVLYLGYDDFHFFIRQLAFGISGILIMFFISQINPDTALFHKLMIALLLISFIAIIILPFLPANLATASGGAKRWIRLGPISISPVEFFKIGLIYFLAWSYTRRIDDSKKAIKSEILILLPYMIVAIIVIGYIYITQNDLGQSVISFFIILALAFFAGASKKLFAFGLVIATMIGFLVIFSSQRRIERISNWWGNIQDAFLPFFPDWLVQIVKVSSNSEPYQISHSLNAIAHGGFFGEGLGLGIFKLGFLSEVHTDFVLAGITEEIGLVGLAVICILYLLMILRIFKIAGRCENKVHFIFCSGVALLLLFSFFMNAFGIISLTPLKGVAVPLLSYGGSSMWSICIALGCVLMISKKVKL
;
A
#
# COMPACT_ATOMS: atom_id res chain seq x y z
N MET A 1 -16.20 -15.36 -22.40
CA MET A 1 -16.88 -14.66 -21.30
C MET A 1 -16.19 -13.31 -21.12
N PHE A 2 -16.91 -12.21 -20.92
CA PHE A 2 -16.28 -10.89 -20.74
C PHE A 2 -15.77 -10.74 -19.31
N ALA A 3 -14.65 -10.01 -19.15
CA ALA A 3 -14.14 -9.63 -17.83
C ALA A 3 -15.13 -8.72 -17.08
N ASP A 4 -15.02 -8.62 -15.77
CA ASP A 4 -15.93 -7.83 -14.93
C ASP A 4 -15.87 -6.34 -15.27
N LYS A 5 -16.88 -5.84 -15.99
CA LYS A 5 -16.97 -4.43 -16.41
C LYS A 5 -17.04 -3.47 -15.21
N LYS A 6 -17.72 -3.86 -14.11
CA LYS A 6 -17.87 -2.98 -12.94
C LYS A 6 -16.52 -2.72 -12.27
N LEU A 7 -15.70 -3.76 -12.08
CA LEU A 7 -14.35 -3.61 -11.55
C LEU A 7 -13.48 -2.75 -12.46
N PHE A 8 -13.54 -3.00 -13.79
CA PHE A 8 -12.77 -2.23 -14.75
C PHE A 8 -13.11 -0.73 -14.71
N TYR A 9 -14.42 -0.38 -14.73
CA TYR A 9 -14.84 1.02 -14.67
C TYR A 9 -14.51 1.69 -13.33
N LEU A 10 -14.74 1.02 -12.20
CA LEU A 10 -14.38 1.57 -10.88
C LEU A 10 -12.89 1.88 -10.78
N SER A 11 -12.04 0.97 -11.25
CA SER A 11 -10.59 1.19 -11.26
C SER A 11 -10.20 2.34 -12.19
N SER A 12 -10.79 2.42 -13.39
CA SER A 12 -10.52 3.49 -14.36
C SER A 12 -10.96 4.86 -13.84
N ILE A 13 -12.11 4.95 -13.16
CA ILE A 13 -12.59 6.19 -12.53
C ILE A 13 -11.61 6.66 -11.45
N LEU A 14 -11.15 5.76 -10.57
CA LEU A 14 -10.18 6.10 -9.53
C LEU A 14 -8.85 6.58 -10.13
N ILE A 15 -8.36 5.91 -11.20
CA ILE A 15 -7.16 6.36 -11.94
C ILE A 15 -7.37 7.77 -12.49
N THR A 16 -8.53 8.05 -13.09
CA THR A 16 -8.84 9.38 -13.65
C THR A 16 -8.86 10.45 -12.57
N ILE A 17 -9.46 10.15 -11.40
CA ILE A 17 -9.44 11.04 -10.24
C ILE A 17 -8.00 11.31 -9.81
N GLY A 18 -7.16 10.27 -9.68
CA GLY A 18 -5.75 10.42 -9.34
C GLY A 18 -4.96 11.28 -10.33
N ILE A 19 -5.25 11.18 -11.64
CA ILE A 19 -4.64 12.02 -12.68
C ILE A 19 -5.01 13.49 -12.47
N VAL A 20 -6.29 13.79 -12.25
CA VAL A 20 -6.77 15.16 -12.03
C VAL A 20 -6.12 15.79 -10.80
N PHE A 21 -6.12 15.07 -9.66
CA PHE A 21 -5.52 15.56 -8.44
C PHE A 21 -3.99 15.62 -8.49
N SER A 22 -3.33 14.80 -9.32
CA SER A 22 -1.87 14.93 -9.48
C SER A 22 -1.47 16.28 -10.08
N TYR A 23 -2.30 16.86 -10.95
CA TYR A 23 -2.08 18.21 -11.47
C TYR A 23 -2.26 19.26 -10.38
N SER A 24 -3.39 19.25 -9.70
CA SER A 24 -3.70 20.26 -8.70
C SER A 24 -2.74 20.24 -7.51
N LEU A 25 -2.44 19.05 -6.98
CA LEU A 25 -1.65 18.90 -5.77
C LEU A 25 -0.13 19.01 -5.98
N SER A 26 0.37 19.00 -7.22
CA SER A 26 1.80 19.14 -7.51
C SER A 26 2.24 20.58 -7.79
N ALA A 27 1.34 21.54 -7.79
CA ALA A 27 1.62 22.93 -8.21
C ALA A 27 2.85 23.56 -7.51
N PHE A 28 2.96 23.44 -6.18
CA PHE A 28 4.12 23.96 -5.47
C PHE A 28 5.42 23.22 -5.80
N THR A 29 5.36 21.88 -5.90
CA THR A 29 6.54 21.07 -6.21
C THR A 29 7.08 21.39 -7.59
N VAL A 30 6.20 21.68 -8.55
CA VAL A 30 6.55 22.14 -9.90
C VAL A 30 7.32 23.45 -9.81
N LEU A 31 6.76 24.46 -9.12
CA LEU A 31 7.38 25.77 -8.97
C LEU A 31 8.70 25.71 -8.19
N TYR A 32 8.75 24.98 -7.09
CA TYR A 32 9.93 24.87 -6.23
C TYR A 32 11.10 24.17 -6.90
N LEU A 33 10.84 23.12 -7.70
CA LEU A 33 11.87 22.35 -8.41
C LEU A 33 12.17 22.89 -9.80
N GLY A 34 11.44 23.90 -10.27
CA GLY A 34 11.63 24.51 -11.60
C GLY A 34 11.26 23.58 -12.75
N TYR A 35 10.27 22.70 -12.56
CA TYR A 35 9.74 21.87 -13.62
C TYR A 35 8.68 22.62 -14.44
N ASP A 36 8.36 22.09 -15.64
CA ASP A 36 7.22 22.56 -16.43
C ASP A 36 5.90 22.34 -15.70
N ASP A 37 4.94 23.24 -15.87
CA ASP A 37 3.63 23.23 -15.17
C ASP A 37 2.89 21.92 -15.26
N PHE A 38 3.04 21.19 -16.36
CA PHE A 38 2.38 19.91 -16.61
C PHE A 38 3.24 18.69 -16.32
N HIS A 39 4.44 18.85 -15.73
CA HIS A 39 5.40 17.76 -15.54
C HIS A 39 4.81 16.53 -14.84
N PHE A 40 4.20 16.70 -13.67
CA PHE A 40 3.60 15.60 -12.91
C PHE A 40 2.33 15.09 -13.56
N PHE A 41 1.51 16.00 -14.12
CA PHE A 41 0.27 15.65 -14.81
C PHE A 41 0.52 14.75 -16.03
N ILE A 42 1.41 15.14 -16.94
CA ILE A 42 1.72 14.36 -18.15
C ILE A 42 2.25 12.98 -17.78
N ARG A 43 3.12 12.89 -16.77
CA ARG A 43 3.63 11.61 -16.29
C ARG A 43 2.52 10.74 -15.68
N GLN A 44 1.69 11.29 -14.80
CA GLN A 44 0.59 10.53 -14.20
C GLN A 44 -0.45 10.13 -15.25
N LEU A 45 -0.73 10.97 -16.24
CA LEU A 45 -1.58 10.66 -17.38
C LEU A 45 -1.01 9.49 -18.21
N ALA A 46 0.28 9.53 -18.53
CA ALA A 46 0.95 8.46 -19.26
C ALA A 46 0.93 7.14 -18.48
N PHE A 47 1.23 7.17 -17.18
CA PHE A 47 1.15 5.99 -16.32
C PHE A 47 -0.29 5.48 -16.13
N GLY A 48 -1.27 6.36 -16.03
CA GLY A 48 -2.68 6.01 -15.90
C GLY A 48 -3.23 5.37 -17.17
N ILE A 49 -3.02 6.00 -18.34
CA ILE A 49 -3.47 5.44 -19.62
C ILE A 49 -2.78 4.10 -19.90
N SER A 50 -1.46 4.04 -19.79
CA SER A 50 -0.72 2.78 -19.96
C SER A 50 -1.15 1.72 -18.95
N GLY A 51 -1.45 2.11 -17.69
CA GLY A 51 -1.98 1.23 -16.66
C GLY A 51 -3.35 0.64 -17.03
N ILE A 52 -4.28 1.46 -17.53
CA ILE A 52 -5.59 1.00 -18.03
C ILE A 52 -5.42 0.03 -19.22
N LEU A 53 -4.51 0.32 -20.14
CA LEU A 53 -4.20 -0.58 -21.26
C LEU A 53 -3.60 -1.90 -20.76
N ILE A 54 -2.64 -1.87 -19.84
CA ILE A 54 -2.06 -3.07 -19.19
C ILE A 54 -3.17 -3.90 -18.55
N MET A 55 -4.04 -3.27 -17.76
CA MET A 55 -5.17 -3.93 -17.11
C MET A 55 -6.11 -4.58 -18.14
N PHE A 56 -6.41 -3.88 -19.24
CA PHE A 56 -7.24 -4.39 -20.33
C PHE A 56 -6.58 -5.60 -21.03
N PHE A 57 -5.32 -5.51 -21.45
CA PHE A 57 -4.63 -6.60 -22.15
C PHE A 57 -4.44 -7.82 -21.28
N ILE A 58 -4.03 -7.66 -20.00
CA ILE A 58 -3.92 -8.79 -19.07
C ILE A 58 -5.29 -9.46 -18.88
N SER A 59 -6.37 -8.70 -18.81
CA SER A 59 -7.71 -9.25 -18.69
C SER A 59 -8.10 -10.19 -19.85
N GLN A 60 -7.46 -10.09 -21.02
CA GLN A 60 -7.74 -10.96 -22.18
C GLN A 60 -7.07 -12.33 -22.08
N ILE A 61 -6.04 -12.49 -21.27
CA ILE A 61 -5.31 -13.75 -21.08
C ILE A 61 -6.22 -14.80 -20.41
N ASN A 62 -5.95 -16.08 -20.64
CA ASN A 62 -6.64 -17.16 -19.93
C ASN A 62 -5.90 -17.48 -18.62
N PRO A 63 -6.57 -17.44 -17.45
CA PRO A 63 -5.94 -17.63 -16.14
C PRO A 63 -5.36 -19.03 -15.91
N ASP A 64 -5.82 -20.06 -16.64
CA ASP A 64 -5.36 -21.44 -16.44
C ASP A 64 -4.15 -21.80 -17.31
N THR A 65 -3.61 -20.83 -18.06
CA THR A 65 -2.45 -21.10 -18.90
C THR A 65 -1.16 -21.21 -18.06
N ALA A 66 -0.29 -22.16 -18.44
CA ALA A 66 1.06 -22.25 -17.88
C ALA A 66 1.85 -20.94 -18.07
N LEU A 67 1.52 -20.14 -19.09
CA LEU A 67 2.11 -18.83 -19.34
C LEU A 67 1.84 -17.87 -18.17
N PHE A 68 0.59 -17.79 -17.69
CA PHE A 68 0.25 -16.93 -16.56
C PHE A 68 1.07 -17.26 -15.32
N HIS A 69 1.14 -18.55 -14.97
CA HIS A 69 1.97 -19.00 -13.85
C HIS A 69 3.44 -18.61 -14.02
N LYS A 70 4.02 -18.87 -15.20
CA LYS A 70 5.41 -18.51 -15.50
C LYS A 70 5.65 -16.98 -15.41
N LEU A 71 4.73 -16.17 -15.93
CA LEU A 71 4.83 -14.71 -15.85
C LEU A 71 4.79 -14.19 -14.41
N MET A 72 3.93 -14.75 -13.56
CA MET A 72 3.83 -14.33 -12.15
C MET A 72 5.06 -14.75 -11.34
N ILE A 73 5.62 -15.93 -11.60
CA ILE A 73 6.88 -16.37 -10.98
C ILE A 73 8.05 -15.53 -11.50
N ALA A 74 8.09 -15.23 -12.80
CA ALA A 74 9.11 -14.35 -13.37
C ALA A 74 9.03 -12.94 -12.76
N LEU A 75 7.83 -12.38 -12.60
CA LEU A 75 7.61 -11.09 -11.93
C LEU A 75 8.18 -11.11 -10.51
N LEU A 76 7.93 -12.17 -9.73
CA LEU A 76 8.48 -12.33 -8.40
C LEU A 76 10.02 -12.37 -8.43
N LEU A 77 10.60 -13.23 -9.27
CA LEU A 77 12.06 -13.43 -9.31
C LEU A 77 12.79 -12.19 -9.81
N ILE A 78 12.31 -11.54 -10.88
CA ILE A 78 12.92 -10.33 -11.44
C ILE A 78 12.87 -9.20 -10.41
N SER A 79 11.71 -8.97 -9.79
CA SER A 79 11.57 -7.92 -8.78
C SER A 79 12.37 -8.22 -7.51
N PHE A 80 12.48 -9.48 -7.10
CA PHE A 80 13.31 -9.89 -5.98
C PHE A 80 14.81 -9.66 -6.25
N ILE A 81 15.30 -10.08 -7.42
CA ILE A 81 16.68 -9.81 -7.84
C ILE A 81 16.94 -8.29 -7.91
N ALA A 82 15.99 -7.53 -8.44
CA ALA A 82 16.10 -6.07 -8.49
C ALA A 82 16.18 -5.45 -7.09
N ILE A 83 15.42 -5.95 -6.10
CA ILE A 83 15.49 -5.51 -4.70
C ILE A 83 16.89 -5.80 -4.11
N ILE A 84 17.46 -6.97 -4.38
CA ILE A 84 18.79 -7.35 -3.89
C ILE A 84 19.88 -6.47 -4.49
N ILE A 85 19.82 -6.18 -5.78
CA ILE A 85 20.84 -5.42 -6.51
C ILE A 85 20.74 -3.91 -6.20
N LEU A 86 19.56 -3.41 -5.87
CA LEU A 86 19.27 -1.97 -5.73
C LEU A 86 20.24 -1.19 -4.84
N PRO A 87 20.68 -1.66 -3.65
CA PRO A 87 21.66 -0.95 -2.84
C PRO A 87 23.03 -0.77 -3.50
N PHE A 88 23.40 -1.70 -4.37
CA PHE A 88 24.72 -1.73 -5.04
C PHE A 88 24.74 -0.93 -6.34
N LEU A 89 23.59 -0.48 -6.85
CA LEU A 89 23.54 0.31 -8.08
C LEU A 89 24.26 1.65 -7.91
N PRO A 90 24.94 2.15 -8.94
CA PRO A 90 25.56 3.46 -8.92
C PRO A 90 24.53 4.59 -8.83
N ALA A 91 24.95 5.78 -8.40
CA ALA A 91 24.05 6.91 -8.11
C ALA A 91 23.26 7.42 -9.34
N ASN A 92 23.77 7.22 -10.55
CA ASN A 92 23.05 7.55 -11.80
C ASN A 92 21.85 6.63 -12.06
N LEU A 93 21.88 5.38 -11.58
CA LEU A 93 20.78 4.42 -11.71
C LEU A 93 19.90 4.36 -10.49
N ALA A 94 20.41 4.69 -9.29
CA ALA A 94 19.63 4.66 -8.06
C ALA A 94 20.10 5.73 -7.08
N THR A 95 19.37 6.85 -7.00
CA THR A 95 19.68 7.90 -6.02
C THR A 95 19.12 7.54 -4.65
N ALA A 96 19.90 7.82 -3.62
CA ALA A 96 19.45 7.70 -2.24
C ALA A 96 18.51 8.87 -1.91
N SER A 97 17.35 8.56 -1.37
CA SER A 97 16.41 9.52 -0.80
C SER A 97 16.12 9.10 0.65
N GLY A 98 16.26 10.02 1.60
CA GLY A 98 16.09 9.69 3.03
C GLY A 98 17.08 8.64 3.54
N GLY A 99 18.28 8.55 2.95
CA GLY A 99 19.34 7.60 3.33
C GLY A 99 19.19 6.20 2.74
N ALA A 100 18.24 5.96 1.83
CA ALA A 100 18.03 4.66 1.22
C ALA A 100 17.71 4.76 -0.28
N LYS A 101 18.14 3.77 -1.04
CA LYS A 101 17.78 3.62 -2.45
C LYS A 101 16.51 2.79 -2.57
N ARG A 102 15.46 3.36 -3.18
CA ARG A 102 14.13 2.71 -3.34
C ARG A 102 13.70 2.56 -4.77
N TRP A 103 14.28 3.35 -5.68
CA TRP A 103 13.89 3.42 -7.09
C TRP A 103 15.09 3.20 -8.00
N ILE A 104 14.87 2.42 -9.05
CA ILE A 104 15.78 2.26 -10.18
C ILE A 104 15.37 3.31 -11.22
N ARG A 105 16.29 4.17 -11.62
CA ARG A 105 16.06 5.19 -12.65
C ARG A 105 16.47 4.67 -14.02
N LEU A 106 15.51 4.57 -14.90
CA LEU A 106 15.70 4.19 -16.31
C LEU A 106 15.29 5.38 -17.18
N GLY A 107 16.19 6.34 -17.31
CA GLY A 107 15.91 7.61 -17.99
C GLY A 107 14.79 8.39 -17.28
N PRO A 108 13.68 8.71 -17.97
CA PRO A 108 12.57 9.48 -17.38
C PRO A 108 11.70 8.67 -16.42
N ILE A 109 11.86 7.35 -16.35
CA ILE A 109 11.02 6.45 -15.55
C ILE A 109 11.78 6.01 -14.31
N SER A 110 11.12 6.09 -13.15
CA SER A 110 11.61 5.54 -11.88
C SER A 110 10.77 4.34 -11.48
N ILE A 111 11.41 3.18 -11.31
CA ILE A 111 10.74 1.92 -10.98
C ILE A 111 11.09 1.52 -9.55
N SER A 112 10.07 1.29 -8.73
CA SER A 112 10.20 0.69 -7.40
C SER A 112 9.97 -0.83 -7.50
N PRO A 113 11.02 -1.67 -7.34
CA PRO A 113 10.85 -3.11 -7.47
C PRO A 113 9.93 -3.74 -6.43
N VAL A 114 9.84 -3.14 -5.23
CA VAL A 114 8.98 -3.64 -4.13
C VAL A 114 7.51 -3.64 -4.52
N GLU A 115 7.06 -2.68 -5.32
CA GLU A 115 5.66 -2.61 -5.76
C GLU A 115 5.28 -3.84 -6.59
N PHE A 116 6.13 -4.26 -7.50
CA PHE A 116 5.93 -5.46 -8.33
C PHE A 116 6.16 -6.75 -7.54
N PHE A 117 7.13 -6.75 -6.64
CA PHE A 117 7.43 -7.88 -5.77
C PHE A 117 6.22 -8.31 -4.94
N LYS A 118 5.47 -7.38 -4.35
CA LYS A 118 4.27 -7.67 -3.56
C LYS A 118 3.25 -8.50 -4.35
N ILE A 119 3.06 -8.18 -5.62
CA ILE A 119 2.08 -8.90 -6.47
C ILE A 119 2.56 -10.32 -6.78
N GLY A 120 3.83 -10.46 -7.18
CA GLY A 120 4.44 -11.77 -7.37
C GLY A 120 4.42 -12.61 -6.10
N LEU A 121 4.67 -11.99 -4.93
CA LEU A 121 4.63 -12.66 -3.63
C LEU A 121 3.21 -13.14 -3.29
N ILE A 122 2.17 -12.31 -3.50
CA ILE A 122 0.77 -12.70 -3.29
C ILE A 122 0.43 -13.94 -4.12
N TYR A 123 0.82 -13.95 -5.40
CA TYR A 123 0.59 -15.10 -6.27
C TYR A 123 1.36 -16.35 -5.82
N PHE A 124 2.63 -16.20 -5.50
CA PHE A 124 3.46 -17.30 -5.01
C PHE A 124 2.91 -17.93 -3.73
N LEU A 125 2.47 -17.09 -2.78
CA LEU A 125 1.86 -17.57 -1.54
C LEU A 125 0.52 -18.26 -1.82
N ALA A 126 -0.31 -17.71 -2.69
CA ALA A 126 -1.58 -18.32 -3.09
C ALA A 126 -1.35 -19.72 -3.67
N TRP A 127 -0.38 -19.86 -4.58
CA TRP A 127 0.00 -21.12 -5.19
C TRP A 127 0.60 -22.11 -4.19
N SER A 128 1.49 -21.66 -3.30
CA SER A 128 2.19 -22.48 -2.33
C SER A 128 1.28 -22.96 -1.21
N TYR A 129 0.47 -22.06 -0.63
CA TYR A 129 -0.43 -22.38 0.48
C TYR A 129 -1.52 -23.37 0.06
N THR A 130 -2.08 -23.21 -1.12
CA THR A 130 -3.10 -24.15 -1.65
C THR A 130 -2.59 -25.58 -1.73
N ARG A 131 -1.30 -25.79 -1.96
CA ARG A 131 -0.68 -27.12 -2.07
C ARG A 131 -0.24 -27.72 -0.74
N ARG A 132 -0.06 -26.92 0.28
CA ARG A 132 0.55 -27.31 1.55
C ARG A 132 -0.42 -27.31 2.72
N ILE A 133 -1.38 -26.38 2.69
CA ILE A 133 -2.40 -26.27 3.74
C ILE A 133 -3.60 -27.11 3.30
N ASP A 134 -3.85 -28.15 4.06
CA ASP A 134 -5.01 -29.03 3.91
C ASP A 134 -6.06 -28.61 4.94
N ASP A 135 -7.34 -28.69 4.59
CA ASP A 135 -8.47 -28.30 5.47
C ASP A 135 -8.70 -29.30 6.64
N SER A 136 -7.91 -30.37 6.71
CA SER A 136 -7.94 -31.29 7.84
C SER A 136 -7.43 -30.63 9.12
N LYS A 137 -8.14 -30.83 10.24
CA LYS A 137 -7.76 -30.32 11.57
C LYS A 137 -6.40 -30.90 11.96
N LYS A 138 -5.32 -30.14 11.77
CA LYS A 138 -3.95 -30.51 12.15
C LYS A 138 -3.61 -29.95 13.53
N ALA A 139 -2.73 -30.61 14.25
CA ALA A 139 -2.12 -30.04 15.44
C ALA A 139 -1.34 -28.76 15.08
N ILE A 140 -1.37 -27.74 15.93
CA ILE A 140 -0.69 -26.44 15.70
C ILE A 140 0.79 -26.64 15.32
N LYS A 141 1.46 -27.62 15.93
CA LYS A 141 2.87 -27.93 15.64
C LYS A 141 3.08 -28.33 14.18
N SER A 142 2.16 -29.11 13.60
CA SER A 142 2.26 -29.53 12.18
C SER A 142 1.96 -28.36 11.23
N GLU A 143 1.01 -27.46 11.57
CA GLU A 143 0.74 -26.26 10.79
C GLU A 143 1.95 -25.31 10.79
N ILE A 144 2.58 -25.09 11.96
CA ILE A 144 3.80 -24.28 12.07
C ILE A 144 4.91 -24.85 11.20
N LEU A 145 5.16 -26.16 11.24
CA LEU A 145 6.21 -26.82 10.44
C LEU A 145 5.96 -26.69 8.93
N ILE A 146 4.70 -26.73 8.50
CA ILE A 146 4.33 -26.55 7.09
C ILE A 146 4.57 -25.10 6.64
N LEU A 147 4.25 -24.10 7.49
CA LEU A 147 4.38 -22.69 7.16
C LEU A 147 5.76 -22.10 7.46
N LEU A 148 6.55 -22.78 8.30
CA LEU A 148 7.87 -22.32 8.73
C LEU A 148 8.81 -21.91 7.59
N PRO A 149 8.97 -22.66 6.49
CA PRO A 149 9.83 -22.24 5.37
C PRO A 149 9.38 -20.93 4.74
N TYR A 150 8.06 -20.73 4.59
CA TYR A 150 7.50 -19.51 4.02
C TYR A 150 7.66 -18.33 4.97
N MET A 151 7.47 -18.55 6.27
CA MET A 151 7.69 -17.53 7.29
C MET A 151 9.15 -17.09 7.34
N ILE A 152 10.09 -18.02 7.29
CA ILE A 152 11.53 -17.71 7.28
C ILE A 152 11.89 -16.88 6.05
N VAL A 153 11.49 -17.32 4.85
CA VAL A 153 11.73 -16.58 3.61
C VAL A 153 11.10 -15.19 3.67
N ALA A 154 9.86 -15.09 4.15
CA ALA A 154 9.16 -13.83 4.31
C ALA A 154 9.88 -12.89 5.28
N ILE A 155 10.30 -13.37 6.44
CA ILE A 155 11.04 -12.58 7.44
C ILE A 155 12.37 -12.08 6.84
N ILE A 156 13.10 -12.94 6.15
CA ILE A 156 14.37 -12.57 5.50
C ILE A 156 14.14 -11.48 4.46
N VAL A 157 13.15 -11.65 3.58
CA VAL A 157 12.89 -10.68 2.50
C VAL A 157 12.35 -9.37 3.02
N ILE A 158 11.37 -9.42 3.94
CA ILE A 158 10.81 -8.23 4.57
C ILE A 158 11.88 -7.51 5.39
N GLY A 159 12.69 -8.25 6.14
CA GLY A 159 13.83 -7.72 6.89
C GLY A 159 14.86 -7.07 5.96
N TYR A 160 15.15 -7.67 4.82
CA TYR A 160 16.04 -7.09 3.81
C TYR A 160 15.48 -5.77 3.24
N ILE A 161 14.20 -5.73 2.84
CA ILE A 161 13.54 -4.50 2.39
C ILE A 161 13.60 -3.43 3.48
N TYR A 162 13.33 -3.80 4.72
CA TYR A 162 13.38 -2.91 5.86
C TYR A 162 14.77 -2.32 6.09
N ILE A 163 15.82 -3.13 6.08
CA ILE A 163 17.19 -2.70 6.35
C ILE A 163 17.75 -1.87 5.20
N THR A 164 17.58 -2.32 3.95
CA THR A 164 18.23 -1.72 2.78
C THR A 164 17.47 -0.52 2.24
N GLN A 165 16.14 -0.54 2.28
CA GLN A 165 15.31 0.53 1.74
C GLN A 165 14.75 1.46 2.82
N ASN A 166 14.98 1.13 4.11
CA ASN A 166 14.44 1.87 5.26
C ASN A 166 12.92 2.13 5.12
N ASP A 167 12.20 1.16 4.54
CA ASP A 167 10.77 1.25 4.24
C ASP A 167 9.95 0.32 5.13
N LEU A 168 9.65 0.82 6.30
CA LEU A 168 8.85 0.09 7.29
C LEU A 168 7.39 -0.06 6.84
N GLY A 169 6.85 0.89 6.08
CA GLY A 169 5.47 0.84 5.58
C GLY A 169 5.24 -0.35 4.67
N GLN A 170 6.09 -0.53 3.66
CA GLN A 170 6.03 -1.67 2.74
C GLN A 170 6.26 -3.00 3.44
N SER A 171 7.16 -3.02 4.43
CA SER A 171 7.44 -4.21 5.24
C SER A 171 6.23 -4.64 6.07
N VAL A 172 5.56 -3.70 6.73
CA VAL A 172 4.35 -3.95 7.53
C VAL A 172 3.20 -4.45 6.65
N ILE A 173 2.94 -3.80 5.52
CA ILE A 173 1.90 -4.24 4.58
C ILE A 173 2.17 -5.66 4.09
N SER A 174 3.40 -5.95 3.66
CA SER A 174 3.80 -7.28 3.18
C SER A 174 3.62 -8.34 4.26
N PHE A 175 3.97 -8.04 5.50
CA PHE A 175 3.79 -8.94 6.63
C PHE A 175 2.32 -9.27 6.89
N PHE A 176 1.45 -8.26 6.96
CA PHE A 176 0.01 -8.47 7.18
C PHE A 176 -0.64 -9.25 6.03
N ILE A 177 -0.21 -9.01 4.79
CA ILE A 177 -0.67 -9.79 3.63
C ILE A 177 -0.30 -11.27 3.80
N ILE A 178 0.96 -11.59 4.14
CA ILE A 178 1.43 -12.97 4.32
C ILE A 178 0.59 -13.69 5.38
N LEU A 179 0.37 -13.03 6.51
CA LEU A 179 -0.40 -13.57 7.63
C LEU A 179 -1.87 -13.78 7.26
N ALA A 180 -2.50 -12.78 6.62
CA ALA A 180 -3.89 -12.87 6.20
C ALA A 180 -4.10 -13.93 5.11
N LEU A 181 -3.17 -14.08 4.16
CA LEU A 181 -3.25 -15.13 3.13
C LEU A 181 -3.13 -16.52 3.73
N ALA A 182 -2.30 -16.72 4.75
CA ALA A 182 -2.25 -18.00 5.47
C ALA A 182 -3.61 -18.34 6.11
N PHE A 183 -4.27 -17.34 6.70
CA PHE A 183 -5.61 -17.50 7.26
C PHE A 183 -6.66 -17.86 6.19
N PHE A 184 -6.68 -17.15 5.05
CA PHE A 184 -7.58 -17.48 3.92
C PHE A 184 -7.26 -18.84 3.27
N ALA A 185 -6.03 -19.31 3.37
CA ALA A 185 -5.66 -20.64 2.91
C ALA A 185 -6.16 -21.77 3.81
N GLY A 186 -6.68 -21.45 5.02
CA GLY A 186 -7.22 -22.42 5.96
C GLY A 186 -6.34 -22.66 7.20
N ALA A 187 -5.36 -21.79 7.46
CA ALA A 187 -4.59 -21.85 8.71
C ALA A 187 -5.46 -21.58 9.94
N SER A 188 -5.13 -22.19 11.06
CA SER A 188 -5.92 -22.09 12.29
C SER A 188 -5.91 -20.67 12.88
N LYS A 189 -7.01 -20.28 13.54
CA LYS A 189 -7.10 -18.98 14.26
C LYS A 189 -5.97 -18.82 15.29
N LYS A 190 -5.54 -19.93 15.90
CA LYS A 190 -4.46 -19.94 16.88
C LYS A 190 -3.11 -19.59 16.26
N LEU A 191 -2.85 -20.08 15.05
CA LEU A 191 -1.64 -19.74 14.29
C LEU A 191 -1.65 -18.26 13.87
N PHE A 192 -2.81 -17.76 13.45
CA PHE A 192 -2.97 -16.33 13.14
C PHE A 192 -2.69 -15.45 14.37
N ALA A 193 -3.25 -15.79 15.53
CA ALA A 193 -2.99 -15.07 16.77
C ALA A 193 -1.51 -15.14 17.19
N PHE A 194 -0.87 -16.30 17.05
CA PHE A 194 0.56 -16.47 17.30
C PHE A 194 1.41 -15.60 16.35
N GLY A 195 1.05 -15.54 15.06
CA GLY A 195 1.70 -14.66 14.09
C GLY A 195 1.58 -13.19 14.47
N LEU A 196 0.41 -12.75 14.96
CA LEU A 196 0.22 -11.37 15.45
C LEU A 196 1.10 -11.07 16.68
N VAL A 197 1.22 -12.00 17.63
CA VAL A 197 2.10 -11.83 18.80
C VAL A 197 3.56 -11.68 18.35
N ILE A 198 4.03 -12.54 17.45
CA ILE A 198 5.40 -12.44 16.89
C ILE A 198 5.58 -11.10 16.17
N ALA A 199 4.61 -10.67 15.37
CA ALA A 199 4.67 -9.38 14.69
C ALA A 199 4.81 -8.22 15.67
N THR A 200 4.03 -8.24 16.73
CA THR A 200 4.08 -7.22 17.78
C THR A 200 5.45 -7.20 18.46
N MET A 201 6.00 -8.37 18.82
CA MET A 201 7.34 -8.47 19.40
C MET A 201 8.42 -7.94 18.46
N ILE A 202 8.39 -8.36 17.18
CA ILE A 202 9.34 -7.85 16.16
C ILE A 202 9.15 -6.34 15.99
N GLY A 203 7.91 -5.85 15.94
CA GLY A 203 7.60 -4.42 15.87
C GLY A 203 8.25 -3.63 17.03
N PHE A 204 8.13 -4.10 18.24
CA PHE A 204 8.80 -3.51 19.41
C PHE A 204 10.33 -3.50 19.24
N LEU A 205 10.95 -4.63 18.89
CA LEU A 205 12.39 -4.70 18.66
C LEU A 205 12.86 -3.71 17.58
N VAL A 206 12.09 -3.61 16.49
CA VAL A 206 12.36 -2.68 15.39
C VAL A 206 12.24 -1.22 15.83
N ILE A 207 11.26 -0.88 16.66
CA ILE A 207 11.09 0.47 17.20
C ILE A 207 12.26 0.83 18.11
N PHE A 208 12.56 -0.01 19.08
CA PHE A 208 13.63 0.24 20.05
C PHE A 208 15.05 0.16 19.46
N SER A 209 15.22 -0.36 18.26
CA SER A 209 16.54 -0.41 17.58
C SER A 209 17.02 0.94 17.03
N SER A 210 16.20 2.01 17.06
CA SER A 210 16.58 3.30 16.49
C SER A 210 15.95 4.48 17.22
N GLN A 211 16.80 5.40 17.70
CA GLN A 211 16.39 6.62 18.40
C GLN A 211 15.36 7.44 17.58
N ARG A 212 15.57 7.57 16.27
CA ARG A 212 14.62 8.27 15.37
C ARG A 212 13.22 7.65 15.35
N ARG A 213 13.10 6.34 15.58
CA ARG A 213 11.80 5.65 15.62
C ARG A 213 11.12 5.82 16.95
N ILE A 214 11.89 5.78 18.03
CA ILE A 214 11.40 6.07 19.37
C ILE A 214 10.84 7.49 19.39
N GLU A 215 11.60 8.48 18.90
CA GLU A 215 11.14 9.87 18.78
C GLU A 215 9.86 10.02 17.95
N ARG A 216 9.75 9.32 16.80
CA ARG A 216 8.52 9.35 16.01
C ARG A 216 7.31 8.79 16.74
N ILE A 217 7.49 7.71 17.49
CA ILE A 217 6.39 7.10 18.27
C ILE A 217 6.05 7.99 19.48
N SER A 218 7.05 8.53 20.14
CA SER A 218 6.89 9.47 21.25
C SER A 218 6.13 10.72 20.82
N ASN A 219 6.53 11.33 19.69
CA ASN A 219 5.84 12.50 19.13
C ASN A 219 4.42 12.16 18.67
N TRP A 220 4.21 11.01 18.02
CA TRP A 220 2.89 10.54 17.64
C TRP A 220 1.99 10.32 18.86
N TRP A 221 2.51 9.63 19.90
CA TRP A 221 1.78 9.43 21.13
C TRP A 221 1.45 10.75 21.81
N GLY A 222 2.41 11.67 21.90
CA GLY A 222 2.21 13.01 22.45
C GLY A 222 1.03 13.77 21.82
N ASN A 223 0.78 13.57 20.50
CA ASN A 223 -0.30 14.23 19.79
C ASN A 223 -1.69 13.65 20.09
N ILE A 224 -1.77 12.35 20.41
CA ILE A 224 -3.06 11.67 20.61
C ILE A 224 -3.35 11.34 22.09
N GLN A 225 -2.35 11.44 22.97
CA GLN A 225 -2.44 10.99 24.35
C GLN A 225 -3.59 11.63 25.11
N ASP A 226 -3.88 12.92 24.88
CA ASP A 226 -4.93 13.64 25.61
C ASP A 226 -6.34 13.09 25.36
N ALA A 227 -6.55 12.42 24.20
CA ALA A 227 -7.78 11.70 23.90
C ALA A 227 -7.89 10.35 24.64
N PHE A 228 -6.76 9.74 25.02
CA PHE A 228 -6.72 8.42 25.61
C PHE A 228 -6.41 8.41 27.12
N LEU A 229 -5.63 9.37 27.61
CA LEU A 229 -5.24 9.48 29.02
C LEU A 229 -6.44 9.46 29.99
N PRO A 230 -7.62 10.07 29.70
CA PRO A 230 -8.77 10.00 30.59
C PRO A 230 -9.32 8.58 30.86
N PHE A 231 -8.98 7.62 29.99
CA PHE A 231 -9.41 6.22 30.15
C PHE A 231 -8.41 5.36 30.93
N PHE A 232 -7.23 5.91 31.29
CA PHE A 232 -6.20 5.20 32.01
C PHE A 232 -6.20 5.53 33.51
N PRO A 233 -5.87 4.57 34.37
CA PRO A 233 -5.68 4.84 35.79
C PRO A 233 -4.45 5.75 36.03
N ASP A 234 -4.48 6.55 37.11
CA ASP A 234 -3.48 7.59 37.40
C ASP A 234 -2.03 7.08 37.42
N TRP A 235 -1.82 5.87 37.92
CA TRP A 235 -0.47 5.26 37.95
C TRP A 235 0.07 5.00 36.52
N LEU A 236 -0.79 4.68 35.59
CA LEU A 236 -0.40 4.44 34.19
C LEU A 236 -0.21 5.77 33.45
N VAL A 237 -1.03 6.77 33.74
CA VAL A 237 -0.90 8.12 33.17
C VAL A 237 0.49 8.69 33.45
N GLN A 238 1.00 8.55 34.68
CA GLN A 238 2.33 9.05 35.07
C GLN A 238 3.47 8.39 34.25
N ILE A 239 3.31 7.13 33.87
CA ILE A 239 4.32 6.39 33.10
C ILE A 239 4.26 6.70 31.60
N VAL A 240 3.04 6.86 31.07
CA VAL A 240 2.79 6.93 29.63
C VAL A 240 2.75 8.36 29.10
N LYS A 241 2.52 9.35 29.97
CA LYS A 241 2.47 10.76 29.59
C LYS A 241 3.81 11.24 29.09
N VAL A 242 3.84 11.72 27.86
CA VAL A 242 5.02 12.27 27.21
C VAL A 242 4.83 13.77 27.04
N SER A 243 5.83 14.55 27.47
CA SER A 243 5.89 15.98 27.14
C SER A 243 6.36 16.11 25.70
N SER A 244 5.44 16.25 24.75
CA SER A 244 5.81 16.52 23.35
C SER A 244 6.16 17.98 23.20
N ASN A 245 7.39 18.29 22.84
CA ASN A 245 7.83 19.69 22.64
C ASN A 245 7.58 20.20 21.22
N SER A 246 7.07 19.40 20.29
CA SER A 246 6.75 19.86 18.93
C SER A 246 5.79 18.88 18.24
N GLU A 247 4.68 19.38 17.73
CA GLU A 247 3.89 18.63 16.74
C GLU A 247 4.75 18.39 15.50
N PRO A 248 4.75 17.15 14.94
CA PRO A 248 5.40 16.90 13.66
C PRO A 248 4.79 17.79 12.59
N TYR A 249 5.57 18.71 12.03
CA TYR A 249 5.17 19.72 11.06
C TYR A 249 4.20 19.19 9.98
N GLN A 250 4.52 18.04 9.39
CA GLN A 250 3.70 17.45 8.32
C GLN A 250 2.32 16.97 8.80
N ILE A 251 2.22 16.45 10.02
CA ILE A 251 0.94 15.95 10.56
C ILE A 251 0.03 17.12 10.90
N SER A 252 0.56 18.14 11.57
CA SER A 252 -0.19 19.37 11.89
C SER A 252 -0.77 20.01 10.62
N HIS A 253 0.05 20.17 9.57
CA HIS A 253 -0.42 20.72 8.30
C HIS A 253 -1.39 19.81 7.56
N SER A 254 -1.28 18.48 7.70
CA SER A 254 -2.26 17.53 7.16
C SER A 254 -3.63 17.68 7.81
N LEU A 255 -3.67 17.78 9.15
CA LEU A 255 -4.91 18.00 9.89
C LEU A 255 -5.50 19.38 9.59
N ASN A 256 -4.67 20.41 9.48
CA ASN A 256 -5.10 21.76 9.10
C ASN A 256 -5.68 21.80 7.67
N ALA A 257 -5.08 21.08 6.71
CA ALA A 257 -5.62 20.96 5.36
C ALA A 257 -7.01 20.30 5.36
N ILE A 258 -7.18 19.22 6.13
CA ILE A 258 -8.48 18.55 6.29
C ILE A 258 -9.50 19.47 6.95
N ALA A 259 -9.11 20.20 7.99
CA ALA A 259 -9.98 21.14 8.69
C ALA A 259 -10.37 22.34 7.80
N HIS A 260 -9.43 22.87 7.01
CA HIS A 260 -9.64 23.98 6.09
C HIS A 260 -10.63 23.60 4.98
N GLY A 261 -10.54 22.37 4.41
CA GLY A 261 -11.47 21.91 3.39
C GLY A 261 -12.91 21.72 3.90
N GLY A 262 -13.12 21.54 5.20
CA GLY A 262 -14.45 21.40 5.78
C GLY A 262 -15.33 20.35 5.09
N PHE A 263 -16.64 20.62 4.95
CA PHE A 263 -17.57 19.68 4.34
C PHE A 263 -17.53 19.70 2.82
N PHE A 264 -17.38 20.85 2.17
CA PHE A 264 -17.54 21.00 0.73
C PHE A 264 -16.25 21.34 -0.01
N GLY A 265 -15.15 21.61 0.69
CA GLY A 265 -13.86 21.97 0.12
C GLY A 265 -13.76 23.44 -0.31
N GLU A 266 -12.52 23.86 -0.56
CA GLU A 266 -12.22 25.22 -1.04
C GLU A 266 -12.40 25.35 -2.56
N GLY A 267 -12.50 24.24 -3.27
CA GLY A 267 -12.54 24.18 -4.74
C GLY A 267 -11.28 23.55 -5.33
N LEU A 268 -11.44 22.91 -6.48
CA LEU A 268 -10.33 22.31 -7.22
C LEU A 268 -9.27 23.36 -7.56
N GLY A 269 -8.04 23.11 -7.17
CA GLY A 269 -6.93 24.05 -7.41
C GLY A 269 -6.76 25.14 -6.36
N LEU A 270 -7.73 25.36 -5.46
CA LEU A 270 -7.74 26.48 -4.51
C LEU A 270 -7.17 26.16 -3.12
N GLY A 271 -6.78 24.90 -2.88
CA GLY A 271 -6.12 24.51 -1.63
C GLY A 271 -4.83 25.30 -1.39
N ILE A 272 -4.62 25.78 -0.15
CA ILE A 272 -3.45 26.57 0.26
C ILE A 272 -2.34 25.70 0.88
N PHE A 273 -2.68 24.62 1.57
CA PHE A 273 -1.67 23.79 2.24
C PHE A 273 -0.72 23.09 1.26
N LYS A 274 -1.15 22.85 0.01
CA LYS A 274 -0.29 22.39 -1.07
C LYS A 274 0.79 23.38 -1.51
N LEU A 275 0.67 24.66 -1.13
CA LEU A 275 1.60 25.73 -1.52
C LEU A 275 2.85 25.81 -0.63
N GLY A 276 3.40 24.67 -0.23
CA GLY A 276 4.65 24.53 0.51
C GLY A 276 4.51 24.22 2.00
N PHE A 277 3.31 24.30 2.55
CA PHE A 277 3.07 23.91 3.93
C PHE A 277 3.04 22.39 4.12
N LEU A 278 2.47 21.65 3.18
CA LEU A 278 2.41 20.19 3.18
C LEU A 278 3.28 19.64 2.04
N SER A 279 4.50 19.25 2.37
CA SER A 279 5.40 18.61 1.41
C SER A 279 4.84 17.25 0.97
N GLU A 280 5.15 16.83 -0.27
CA GLU A 280 4.72 15.53 -0.84
C GLU A 280 3.20 15.31 -0.81
N VAL A 281 2.41 16.38 -0.94
CA VAL A 281 0.94 16.30 -0.91
C VAL A 281 0.39 15.45 -2.06
N HIS A 282 1.03 15.45 -3.22
CA HIS A 282 0.63 14.66 -4.39
C HIS A 282 0.97 13.17 -4.27
N THR A 283 1.78 12.75 -3.28
CA THR A 283 2.19 11.36 -3.03
C THR A 283 1.60 10.82 -1.73
N ASP A 284 2.20 11.17 -0.59
CA ASP A 284 1.93 10.58 0.72
C ASP A 284 0.74 11.21 1.43
N PHE A 285 0.41 12.46 1.13
CA PHE A 285 -0.70 13.21 1.74
C PHE A 285 -1.85 13.48 0.77
N VAL A 286 -1.98 12.66 -0.27
CA VAL A 286 -2.97 12.89 -1.33
C VAL A 286 -4.40 12.99 -0.81
N LEU A 287 -4.79 12.18 0.19
CA LEU A 287 -6.13 12.26 0.77
C LEU A 287 -6.36 13.57 1.55
N ALA A 288 -5.35 14.11 2.22
CA ALA A 288 -5.46 15.40 2.90
C ALA A 288 -5.63 16.54 1.89
N GLY A 289 -4.83 16.56 0.81
CA GLY A 289 -4.97 17.55 -0.26
C GLY A 289 -6.31 17.44 -1.01
N ILE A 290 -6.77 16.22 -1.29
CA ILE A 290 -8.09 15.97 -1.85
C ILE A 290 -9.18 16.54 -0.93
N THR A 291 -9.08 16.29 0.39
CA THR A 291 -10.06 16.78 1.36
C THR A 291 -10.07 18.30 1.42
N GLU A 292 -8.91 18.97 1.34
CA GLU A 292 -8.84 20.42 1.28
C GLU A 292 -9.62 20.98 0.07
N GLU A 293 -9.47 20.35 -1.11
CA GLU A 293 -10.05 20.87 -2.34
C GLU A 293 -11.53 20.52 -2.54
N ILE A 294 -11.97 19.31 -2.20
CA ILE A 294 -13.36 18.85 -2.44
C ILE A 294 -14.14 18.50 -1.17
N GLY A 295 -13.55 18.77 -0.01
CA GLY A 295 -14.18 18.58 1.29
C GLY A 295 -14.37 17.13 1.70
N LEU A 296 -14.94 16.93 2.89
CA LEU A 296 -15.27 15.60 3.42
C LEU A 296 -16.30 14.88 2.57
N VAL A 297 -17.24 15.57 1.95
CA VAL A 297 -18.26 14.96 1.06
C VAL A 297 -17.59 14.38 -0.18
N GLY A 298 -16.69 15.12 -0.82
CA GLY A 298 -15.94 14.62 -1.98
C GLY A 298 -15.02 13.44 -1.62
N LEU A 299 -14.32 13.53 -0.49
CA LEU A 299 -13.53 12.42 0.03
C LEU A 299 -14.39 11.19 0.31
N ALA A 300 -15.58 11.34 0.91
CA ALA A 300 -16.49 10.23 1.17
C ALA A 300 -16.92 9.52 -0.12
N VAL A 301 -17.19 10.26 -1.20
CA VAL A 301 -17.48 9.66 -2.52
C VAL A 301 -16.30 8.82 -3.02
N ILE A 302 -15.07 9.34 -2.92
CA ILE A 302 -13.87 8.60 -3.32
C ILE A 302 -13.69 7.34 -2.45
N CYS A 303 -13.88 7.44 -1.15
CA CYS A 303 -13.82 6.30 -0.23
C CYS A 303 -14.87 5.23 -0.58
N ILE A 304 -16.10 5.64 -0.92
CA ILE A 304 -17.16 4.72 -1.35
C ILE A 304 -16.76 4.02 -2.66
N LEU A 305 -16.27 4.73 -3.66
CA LEU A 305 -15.80 4.12 -4.92
C LEU A 305 -14.66 3.12 -4.66
N TYR A 306 -13.73 3.47 -3.79
CA TYR A 306 -12.61 2.61 -3.41
C TYR A 306 -13.10 1.36 -2.67
N LEU A 307 -14.01 1.51 -1.73
CA LEU A 307 -14.65 0.41 -1.02
C LEU A 307 -15.44 -0.51 -1.97
N LEU A 308 -16.23 0.05 -2.89
CA LEU A 308 -16.96 -0.72 -3.88
C LEU A 308 -16.02 -1.54 -4.77
N MET A 309 -14.87 -0.98 -5.16
CA MET A 309 -13.82 -1.70 -5.89
C MET A 309 -13.29 -2.90 -5.08
N ILE A 310 -12.94 -2.70 -3.81
CA ILE A 310 -12.45 -3.78 -2.93
C ILE A 310 -13.50 -4.85 -2.73
N LEU A 311 -14.74 -4.47 -2.43
CA LEU A 311 -15.87 -5.40 -2.25
C LEU A 311 -16.13 -6.19 -3.54
N ARG A 312 -15.95 -5.56 -4.72
CA ARG A 312 -16.08 -6.26 -5.99
C ARG A 312 -15.00 -7.32 -6.18
N ILE A 313 -13.75 -7.04 -5.78
CA ILE A 313 -12.65 -8.01 -5.82
C ILE A 313 -12.95 -9.18 -4.86
N PHE A 314 -13.41 -8.91 -3.63
CA PHE A 314 -13.79 -9.98 -2.69
C PHE A 314 -14.98 -10.80 -3.20
N LYS A 315 -15.95 -10.17 -3.89
CA LYS A 315 -17.05 -10.89 -4.52
C LYS A 315 -16.56 -11.83 -5.63
N ILE A 316 -15.59 -11.39 -6.44
CA ILE A 316 -14.94 -12.25 -7.45
C ILE A 316 -14.20 -13.39 -6.74
N ALA A 317 -13.40 -13.08 -5.72
CA ALA A 317 -12.66 -14.08 -4.95
C ALA A 317 -13.60 -15.16 -4.39
N GLY A 318 -14.66 -14.79 -3.68
CA GLY A 318 -15.60 -15.72 -3.03
C GLY A 318 -16.37 -16.63 -3.99
N ARG A 319 -16.32 -16.36 -5.30
CA ARG A 319 -16.96 -17.20 -6.33
C ARG A 319 -15.95 -18.00 -7.17
N CYS A 320 -14.65 -17.91 -6.84
CA CYS A 320 -13.62 -18.70 -7.49
C CYS A 320 -13.67 -20.15 -7.01
N GLU A 321 -13.83 -21.11 -7.92
CA GLU A 321 -13.71 -22.54 -7.62
C GLU A 321 -12.25 -22.94 -7.34
N ASN A 322 -11.31 -22.30 -8.04
CA ASN A 322 -9.88 -22.54 -7.85
C ASN A 322 -9.37 -21.79 -6.61
N LYS A 323 -8.89 -22.54 -5.61
CA LYS A 323 -8.39 -21.99 -4.34
C LYS A 323 -7.20 -21.04 -4.53
N VAL A 324 -6.35 -21.23 -5.55
CA VAL A 324 -5.26 -20.31 -5.89
C VAL A 324 -5.81 -18.96 -6.32
N HIS A 325 -6.83 -18.96 -7.18
CA HIS A 325 -7.48 -17.73 -7.65
C HIS A 325 -8.20 -17.00 -6.51
N PHE A 326 -8.88 -17.76 -5.63
CA PHE A 326 -9.51 -17.21 -4.42
C PHE A 326 -8.50 -16.47 -3.54
N ILE A 327 -7.39 -17.13 -3.18
CA ILE A 327 -6.37 -16.56 -2.29
C ILE A 327 -5.67 -15.38 -2.98
N PHE A 328 -5.37 -15.48 -4.27
CA PHE A 328 -4.73 -14.39 -5.02
C PHE A 328 -5.62 -13.13 -5.07
N CYS A 329 -6.89 -13.26 -5.47
CA CYS A 329 -7.83 -12.14 -5.51
C CYS A 329 -8.03 -11.52 -4.11
N SER A 330 -8.15 -12.35 -3.07
CA SER A 330 -8.22 -11.88 -1.69
C SER A 330 -6.96 -11.12 -1.28
N GLY A 331 -5.78 -11.58 -1.71
CA GLY A 331 -4.52 -10.90 -1.46
C GLY A 331 -4.42 -9.54 -2.13
N VAL A 332 -4.89 -9.41 -3.37
CA VAL A 332 -4.97 -8.12 -4.07
C VAL A 332 -5.93 -7.17 -3.36
N ALA A 333 -7.10 -7.64 -2.94
CA ALA A 333 -8.04 -6.83 -2.17
C ALA A 333 -7.44 -6.33 -0.85
N LEU A 334 -6.71 -7.19 -0.13
CA LEU A 334 -6.03 -6.84 1.12
C LEU A 334 -4.86 -5.87 0.88
N LEU A 335 -4.11 -6.01 -0.21
CA LEU A 335 -3.04 -5.08 -0.57
C LEU A 335 -3.60 -3.66 -0.74
N LEU A 336 -4.69 -3.53 -1.47
CA LEU A 336 -5.39 -2.25 -1.67
C LEU A 336 -5.91 -1.70 -0.34
N LEU A 337 -6.58 -2.54 0.44
CA LEU A 337 -7.16 -2.19 1.74
C LEU A 337 -6.09 -1.68 2.72
N PHE A 338 -5.02 -2.45 2.92
CA PHE A 338 -3.96 -2.07 3.86
C PHE A 338 -3.20 -0.82 3.41
N SER A 339 -2.92 -0.68 2.11
CA SER A 339 -2.26 0.52 1.60
C SER A 339 -3.11 1.77 1.81
N PHE A 340 -4.43 1.68 1.55
CA PHE A 340 -5.37 2.77 1.79
C PHE A 340 -5.43 3.16 3.27
N PHE A 341 -5.65 2.18 4.16
CA PHE A 341 -5.76 2.48 5.60
C PHE A 341 -4.44 2.96 6.21
N MET A 342 -3.29 2.43 5.77
CA MET A 342 -1.97 2.91 6.24
C MET A 342 -1.78 4.41 5.92
N ASN A 343 -2.20 4.86 4.74
CA ASN A 343 -2.16 6.28 4.39
C ASN A 343 -3.21 7.07 5.17
N ALA A 344 -4.49 6.65 5.10
CA ALA A 344 -5.60 7.37 5.73
C ALA A 344 -5.39 7.55 7.24
N PHE A 345 -4.96 6.51 7.96
CA PHE A 345 -4.69 6.60 9.39
C PHE A 345 -3.43 7.42 9.71
N GLY A 346 -2.45 7.42 8.80
CA GLY A 346 -1.24 8.25 8.94
C GLY A 346 -1.54 9.73 8.86
N ILE A 347 -2.36 10.17 7.90
CA ILE A 347 -2.67 11.60 7.69
C ILE A 347 -3.54 12.20 8.79
N ILE A 348 -4.37 11.39 9.47
CA ILE A 348 -5.18 11.82 10.63
C ILE A 348 -4.51 11.53 11.98
N SER A 349 -3.21 11.18 11.97
CA SER A 349 -2.45 10.86 13.19
C SER A 349 -2.97 9.67 14.01
N LEU A 350 -3.83 8.82 13.47
CA LEU A 350 -4.28 7.60 14.15
C LEU A 350 -3.18 6.54 14.23
N THR A 351 -2.26 6.54 13.28
CA THR A 351 -1.04 5.72 13.30
C THR A 351 0.18 6.60 13.01
N PRO A 352 1.40 6.18 13.43
CA PRO A 352 2.61 6.90 13.05
C PRO A 352 2.72 7.01 11.54
N LEU A 353 2.96 8.22 11.03
CA LEU A 353 3.02 8.50 9.59
C LEU A 353 4.05 7.61 8.89
N LYS A 354 3.64 6.99 7.80
CA LYS A 354 4.44 6.21 6.86
C LYS A 354 4.15 6.65 5.44
N GLY A 355 5.19 6.93 4.68
CA GLY A 355 5.08 7.28 3.26
C GLY A 355 4.61 6.07 2.44
N VAL A 356 3.33 5.82 2.45
CA VAL A 356 2.67 4.78 1.64
C VAL A 356 1.68 5.45 0.72
N ALA A 357 1.93 5.34 -0.58
CA ALA A 357 1.03 5.89 -1.60
C ALA A 357 -0.34 5.20 -1.56
N VAL A 358 -1.41 5.96 -1.76
CA VAL A 358 -2.76 5.43 -1.95
C VAL A 358 -2.86 4.86 -3.37
N PRO A 359 -3.08 3.54 -3.54
CA PRO A 359 -3.15 2.93 -4.85
C PRO A 359 -4.17 3.61 -5.76
N LEU A 360 -3.81 3.84 -7.01
CA LEU A 360 -4.59 4.51 -8.08
C LEU A 360 -4.81 6.02 -7.90
N LEU A 361 -4.65 6.58 -6.70
CA LEU A 361 -4.90 8.00 -6.41
C LEU A 361 -3.60 8.81 -6.32
N SER A 362 -2.62 8.33 -5.54
CA SER A 362 -1.34 9.02 -5.37
C SER A 362 -0.52 9.04 -6.66
N TYR A 363 0.26 10.10 -6.84
CA TYR A 363 1.28 10.14 -7.88
C TYR A 363 2.32 9.04 -7.66
N GLY A 364 2.56 8.23 -8.71
CA GLY A 364 3.57 7.18 -8.66
C GLY A 364 3.42 6.14 -9.75
N GLY A 365 4.31 6.18 -10.76
CA GLY A 365 4.25 5.30 -11.93
C GLY A 365 4.35 3.81 -11.59
N SER A 366 5.29 3.43 -10.72
CA SER A 366 5.48 2.01 -10.34
C SER A 366 4.29 1.46 -9.55
N SER A 367 3.74 2.25 -8.63
CA SER A 367 2.54 1.88 -7.88
C SER A 367 1.35 1.73 -8.82
N MET A 368 1.15 2.69 -9.74
CA MET A 368 0.09 2.65 -10.74
C MET A 368 0.17 1.38 -11.59
N TRP A 369 1.33 1.11 -12.20
CA TRP A 369 1.50 -0.07 -13.06
C TRP A 369 1.36 -1.39 -12.31
N SER A 370 1.96 -1.50 -11.13
CA SER A 370 1.88 -2.72 -10.34
C SER A 370 0.44 -3.04 -9.95
N ILE A 371 -0.33 -2.05 -9.50
CA ILE A 371 -1.74 -2.24 -9.15
C ILE A 371 -2.60 -2.53 -10.39
N CYS A 372 -2.34 -1.88 -11.53
CA CYS A 372 -3.02 -2.20 -12.79
C CYS A 372 -2.73 -3.63 -13.26
N ILE A 373 -1.50 -4.16 -13.08
CA ILE A 373 -1.18 -5.57 -13.32
C ILE A 373 -2.01 -6.46 -12.39
N ALA A 374 -2.05 -6.16 -11.10
CA ALA A 374 -2.82 -6.95 -10.12
C ALA A 374 -4.32 -6.96 -10.46
N LEU A 375 -4.90 -5.80 -10.76
CA LEU A 375 -6.30 -5.68 -11.16
C LEU A 375 -6.58 -6.35 -12.50
N GLY A 376 -5.65 -6.27 -13.46
CA GLY A 376 -5.73 -7.00 -14.73
C GLY A 376 -5.80 -8.52 -14.52
N CYS A 377 -5.00 -9.04 -13.58
CA CYS A 377 -5.05 -10.45 -13.18
C CYS A 377 -6.39 -10.82 -12.50
N VAL A 378 -6.93 -9.96 -11.64
CA VAL A 378 -8.27 -10.18 -11.04
C VAL A 378 -9.35 -10.17 -12.11
N LEU A 379 -9.29 -9.23 -13.06
CA LEU A 379 -10.22 -9.17 -14.21
C LEU A 379 -10.12 -10.41 -15.09
N MET A 380 -8.92 -10.89 -15.35
CA MET A 380 -8.67 -12.14 -16.08
C MET A 380 -9.36 -13.33 -15.39
N ILE A 381 -9.19 -13.44 -14.07
CA ILE A 381 -9.82 -14.49 -13.25
C ILE A 381 -11.35 -14.34 -13.26
N SER A 382 -11.88 -13.13 -13.24
CA SER A 382 -13.32 -12.86 -13.21
C SER A 382 -14.08 -13.44 -14.39
N LYS A 383 -13.41 -13.71 -15.54
CA LYS A 383 -14.02 -14.36 -16.71
C LYS A 383 -14.48 -15.79 -16.45
N LYS A 384 -13.93 -16.46 -15.44
CA LYS A 384 -14.27 -17.83 -15.04
C LYS A 384 -15.35 -17.88 -13.96
N VAL A 385 -15.78 -16.75 -13.49
CA VAL A 385 -16.71 -16.62 -12.36
C VAL A 385 -18.05 -16.09 -12.86
N LYS A 386 -19.15 -16.75 -12.51
CA LYS A 386 -20.51 -16.22 -12.71
C LYS A 386 -20.81 -15.21 -11.60
N LEU A 387 -20.91 -13.92 -11.94
CA LEU A 387 -21.07 -12.80 -11.02
C LEU A 387 -22.50 -12.28 -10.93
#